data_4f5463b6bfabb37969045a44c3fcccff
#
_entry.id   4f5463b6bfabb37969045a44c3fcccff
#
_cell.length_a   1.000
_cell.length_b   1.000
_cell.length_c   1.000
_cell.angle_alpha   90.00
_cell.angle_beta   90.00
_cell.angle_gamma   90.00
#
_symmetry.space_group_name_H-M   'P 1'
#
loop_
_entity.id
_entity.type
_entity.pdbx_description
1 polymer ?
#
loop_
_entity_poly.entity_id
_entity_poly.type
_entity_poly.pdbx_seq_one_letter_code
_entity_poly.pdbx_strand_id
1 'polypeptide(L)'
;MFRDEMKRAAEDFGLALSEMQLAQFTRYYELLVEWNEKMNLTAITEEHEVAVKHMVDSLSAYDPVLFNGSVSIIDVGTGAGFPGLPLKIFCPDVRLTLMDSLNKRVHFLQTVVDELGLEGVSCVHARAEEGARNKKYREQFDLAVSRAVARLPILCEYCLPFVKRGGHFLALKGRAYAEEVEEAAKAIKVMGGSKTEMREVHLPGLDDKRAIITVTKTMPTPKAYPRKAGTPAKNPL
;
A
#
# COMPACT_ATOMS: atom_id res chain seq x y z
N MET A 1 6.47 24.93 6.67
CA MET A 1 7.43 23.90 6.23
C MET A 1 6.78 22.54 6.32
N PHE A 2 7.09 21.61 5.40
CA PHE A 2 6.47 20.27 5.34
C PHE A 2 6.45 19.54 6.69
N ARG A 3 7.53 19.66 7.47
CA ARG A 3 7.60 19.05 8.80
C ARG A 3 6.45 19.47 9.73
N ASP A 4 6.09 20.74 9.73
CA ASP A 4 5.02 21.25 10.60
C ASP A 4 3.64 20.80 10.10
N GLU A 5 3.46 20.77 8.77
CA GLU A 5 2.25 20.24 8.14
C GLU A 5 2.08 18.75 8.43
N MET A 6 3.16 17.96 8.31
CA MET A 6 3.13 16.52 8.60
C MET A 6 2.80 16.23 10.06
N LYS A 7 3.42 16.99 10.99
CA LYS A 7 3.15 16.86 12.42
C LYS A 7 1.68 17.16 12.73
N ARG A 8 1.18 18.30 12.25
CA ARG A 8 -0.22 18.71 12.43
C ARG A 8 -1.19 17.70 11.85
N ALA A 9 -0.98 17.29 10.59
CA ALA A 9 -1.85 16.34 9.92
C ALA A 9 -1.90 14.98 10.65
N ALA A 10 -0.78 14.50 11.18
CA ALA A 10 -0.74 13.27 11.97
C ALA A 10 -1.48 13.43 13.31
N GLU A 11 -1.25 14.53 14.04
CA GLU A 11 -1.94 14.83 15.31
C GLU A 11 -3.45 14.96 15.11
N ASP A 12 -3.90 15.67 14.07
CA ASP A 12 -5.32 15.81 13.72
C ASP A 12 -5.97 14.47 13.34
N PHE A 13 -5.17 13.54 12.80
CA PHE A 13 -5.62 12.17 12.53
C PHE A 13 -5.54 11.24 13.76
N GLY A 14 -5.01 11.71 14.88
CA GLY A 14 -4.86 10.94 16.12
C GLY A 14 -3.58 10.10 16.19
N LEU A 15 -2.56 10.39 15.40
CA LEU A 15 -1.26 9.72 15.42
C LEU A 15 -0.18 10.64 16.00
N ALA A 16 0.69 10.07 16.83
CA ALA A 16 1.87 10.75 17.33
C ALA A 16 3.11 10.29 16.57
N LEU A 17 3.88 11.21 16.03
CA LEU A 17 5.14 10.94 15.33
C LEU A 17 6.33 11.37 16.18
N SER A 18 7.34 10.52 16.27
CA SER A 18 8.62 10.88 16.89
C SER A 18 9.39 11.90 16.02
N GLU A 19 10.37 12.56 16.65
CA GLU A 19 11.26 13.49 15.95
C GLU A 19 12.00 12.83 14.77
N MET A 20 12.40 11.57 14.93
CA MET A 20 13.04 10.78 13.88
C MET A 20 12.08 10.50 12.71
N GLN A 21 10.84 10.09 13.00
CA GLN A 21 9.83 9.86 11.97
C GLN A 21 9.49 11.16 11.21
N LEU A 22 9.36 12.28 11.91
CA LEU A 22 9.15 13.59 11.28
C LEU A 22 10.32 13.97 10.37
N ALA A 23 11.56 13.69 10.76
CA ALA A 23 12.74 13.92 9.90
C ALA A 23 12.71 13.00 8.67
N GLN A 24 12.36 11.72 8.83
CA GLN A 24 12.24 10.77 7.72
C GLN A 24 11.12 11.15 6.75
N PHE A 25 9.94 11.56 7.23
CA PHE A 25 8.85 12.05 6.37
C PHE A 25 9.25 13.31 5.61
N THR A 26 9.98 14.23 6.27
CA THR A 26 10.46 15.45 5.63
C THR A 26 11.45 15.14 4.50
N ARG A 27 12.43 14.27 4.77
CA ARG A 27 13.40 13.87 3.75
C ARG A 27 12.73 13.11 2.59
N TYR A 28 11.75 12.25 2.89
CA TYR A 28 10.96 11.56 1.87
C TYR A 28 10.19 12.55 0.97
N TYR A 29 9.57 13.57 1.56
CA TYR A 29 8.90 14.63 0.80
C TYR A 29 9.87 15.37 -0.13
N GLU A 30 11.05 15.77 0.36
CA GLU A 30 12.07 16.44 -0.45
C GLU A 30 12.47 15.58 -1.67
N LEU A 31 12.77 14.31 -1.44
CA LEU A 31 13.09 13.37 -2.51
C LEU A 31 11.92 13.18 -3.50
N LEU A 32 10.69 13.10 -2.99
CA LEU A 32 9.49 12.98 -3.82
C LEU A 32 9.37 14.18 -4.78
N VAL A 33 9.51 15.39 -4.28
CA VAL A 33 9.44 16.62 -5.10
C VAL A 33 10.59 16.68 -6.12
N GLU A 34 11.82 16.46 -5.68
CA GLU A 34 12.99 16.45 -6.56
C GLU A 34 12.84 15.45 -7.73
N TRP A 35 12.47 14.22 -7.42
CA TRP A 35 12.33 13.19 -8.44
C TRP A 35 11.07 13.37 -9.31
N ASN A 36 10.03 14.01 -8.77
CA ASN A 36 8.81 14.28 -9.50
C ASN A 36 9.03 15.22 -10.70
N GLU A 37 10.00 16.12 -10.61
CA GLU A 37 10.40 16.99 -11.75
C GLU A 37 10.85 16.18 -12.98
N LYS A 38 11.38 14.97 -12.76
CA LYS A 38 11.96 14.12 -13.82
C LYS A 38 11.05 12.95 -14.21
N MET A 39 10.14 12.53 -13.33
CA MET A 39 9.46 11.21 -13.48
C MET A 39 7.94 11.22 -13.40
N ASN A 40 7.30 12.33 -13.08
CA ASN A 40 5.84 12.39 -12.85
C ASN A 40 5.36 11.30 -11.87
N LEU A 41 5.94 11.26 -10.68
CA LEU A 41 5.60 10.29 -9.63
C LEU A 41 4.21 10.54 -9.04
N THR A 42 3.84 11.82 -8.90
CA THR A 42 2.57 12.28 -8.35
C THR A 42 2.14 13.61 -8.99
N ALA A 43 0.83 13.85 -9.02
CA ALA A 43 0.28 15.16 -9.37
C ALA A 43 0.22 16.13 -8.17
N ILE A 44 0.44 15.64 -6.95
CA ILE A 44 0.33 16.39 -5.70
C ILE A 44 1.74 16.65 -5.17
N THR A 45 2.15 17.91 -5.06
CA THR A 45 3.47 18.33 -4.58
C THR A 45 3.41 19.41 -3.50
N GLU A 46 2.25 19.98 -3.25
CA GLU A 46 2.05 20.98 -2.20
C GLU A 46 2.18 20.33 -0.81
N GLU A 47 2.88 20.99 0.13
CA GLU A 47 3.28 20.44 1.43
C GLU A 47 2.10 19.86 2.23
N HIS A 48 1.03 20.64 2.39
CA HIS A 48 -0.13 20.21 3.15
C HIS A 48 -0.87 19.06 2.45
N GLU A 49 -1.04 19.14 1.13
CA GLU A 49 -1.73 18.09 0.37
C GLU A 49 -0.96 16.77 0.40
N VAL A 50 0.38 16.80 0.30
CA VAL A 50 1.21 15.59 0.41
C VAL A 50 1.12 15.01 1.83
N ALA A 51 1.20 15.86 2.87
CA ALA A 51 1.08 15.40 4.26
C ALA A 51 -0.25 14.68 4.50
N VAL A 52 -1.37 15.24 4.04
CA VAL A 52 -2.71 14.67 4.26
C VAL A 52 -3.02 13.55 3.27
N LYS A 53 -2.96 13.84 1.94
CA LYS A 53 -3.46 12.94 0.88
C LYS A 53 -2.50 11.80 0.52
N HIS A 54 -1.22 11.90 0.92
CA HIS A 54 -0.26 10.83 0.69
C HIS A 54 0.21 10.18 1.98
N MET A 55 0.75 10.95 2.94
CA MET A 55 1.34 10.38 4.15
C MET A 55 0.26 9.88 5.12
N VAL A 56 -0.64 10.74 5.58
CA VAL A 56 -1.70 10.37 6.54
C VAL A 56 -2.70 9.39 5.91
N ASP A 57 -3.07 9.58 4.63
CA ASP A 57 -3.89 8.60 3.91
C ASP A 57 -3.25 7.20 3.92
N SER A 58 -1.94 7.10 3.71
CA SER A 58 -1.21 5.83 3.82
C SER A 58 -1.22 5.27 5.24
N LEU A 59 -1.00 6.13 6.25
CA LEU A 59 -1.03 5.75 7.67
C LEU A 59 -2.42 5.33 8.13
N SER A 60 -3.49 5.73 7.42
CA SER A 60 -4.85 5.28 7.71
C SER A 60 -5.02 3.77 7.61
N ALA A 61 -4.14 3.06 6.88
CA ALA A 61 -4.13 1.60 6.81
C ALA A 61 -3.56 0.93 8.07
N TYR A 62 -2.93 1.68 8.96
CA TYR A 62 -2.41 1.14 10.21
C TYR A 62 -3.53 0.59 11.10
N ASP A 63 -3.29 -0.59 11.64
CA ASP A 63 -4.12 -1.27 12.63
C ASP A 63 -3.19 -1.93 13.65
N PRO A 64 -3.28 -1.58 14.95
CA PRO A 64 -2.36 -2.08 15.97
C PRO A 64 -2.41 -3.60 16.17
N VAL A 65 -3.49 -4.25 15.76
CA VAL A 65 -3.61 -5.71 15.82
C VAL A 65 -2.87 -6.37 14.65
N LEU A 66 -3.05 -5.83 13.44
CA LEU A 66 -2.44 -6.37 12.22
C LEU A 66 -0.96 -6.03 12.08
N PHE A 67 -0.50 -4.91 12.66
CA PHE A 67 0.89 -4.45 12.61
C PHE A 67 1.69 -4.76 13.88
N ASN A 68 1.25 -5.75 14.65
CA ASN A 68 1.92 -6.11 15.89
C ASN A 68 3.15 -6.99 15.63
N GLY A 69 4.32 -6.52 16.04
CA GLY A 69 5.60 -7.22 15.90
C GLY A 69 6.19 -7.17 14.49
N SER A 70 7.07 -8.14 14.20
CA SER A 70 7.79 -8.22 12.90
C SER A 70 6.90 -8.81 11.80
N VAL A 71 5.95 -8.04 11.31
CA VAL A 71 5.01 -8.42 10.26
C VAL A 71 5.67 -8.27 8.87
N SER A 72 5.44 -9.22 7.98
CA SER A 72 5.89 -9.15 6.59
C SER A 72 4.79 -8.52 5.70
N ILE A 73 5.14 -7.43 5.03
CA ILE A 73 4.21 -6.65 4.20
C ILE A 73 4.71 -6.58 2.77
N ILE A 74 3.81 -6.76 1.80
CA ILE A 74 4.08 -6.42 0.40
C ILE A 74 3.15 -5.29 -0.04
N ASP A 75 3.73 -4.23 -0.60
CA ASP A 75 3.00 -3.15 -1.26
C ASP A 75 3.00 -3.38 -2.77
N VAL A 76 1.82 -3.66 -3.32
CA VAL A 76 1.65 -4.08 -4.72
C VAL A 76 1.24 -2.91 -5.59
N GLY A 77 2.10 -2.56 -6.54
CA GLY A 77 1.91 -1.37 -7.37
C GLY A 77 2.17 -0.09 -6.57
N THR A 78 3.23 -0.11 -5.78
CA THR A 78 3.54 0.89 -4.76
C THR A 78 3.74 2.32 -5.32
N GLY A 79 4.05 2.47 -6.60
CA GLY A 79 4.26 3.76 -7.23
C GLY A 79 5.43 4.53 -6.63
N ALA A 80 5.13 5.67 -6.05
CA ALA A 80 6.11 6.47 -5.32
C ALA A 80 6.34 6.00 -3.86
N GLY A 81 5.88 4.79 -3.49
CA GLY A 81 6.08 4.22 -2.16
C GLY A 81 4.84 4.24 -1.26
N PHE A 82 3.67 4.47 -1.81
CA PHE A 82 2.43 4.60 -1.05
C PHE A 82 1.51 3.36 -1.21
N PRO A 83 1.05 2.77 -0.09
CA PRO A 83 1.17 3.21 1.30
C PRO A 83 2.41 2.64 2.04
N GLY A 84 3.25 1.81 1.41
CA GLY A 84 4.27 1.02 2.07
C GLY A 84 5.31 1.82 2.85
N LEU A 85 5.91 2.86 2.25
CA LEU A 85 6.97 3.64 2.91
C LEU A 85 6.46 4.42 4.13
N PRO A 86 5.32 5.14 4.10
CA PRO A 86 4.76 5.76 5.30
C PRO A 86 4.49 4.74 6.42
N LEU A 87 3.95 3.56 6.09
CA LEU A 87 3.73 2.49 7.07
C LEU A 87 5.05 1.98 7.65
N LYS A 88 6.11 1.86 6.85
CA LYS A 88 7.45 1.46 7.31
C LYS A 88 8.09 2.51 8.23
N ILE A 89 7.97 3.79 7.91
CA ILE A 89 8.46 4.88 8.77
C ILE A 89 7.73 4.86 10.11
N PHE A 90 6.42 4.64 10.09
CA PHE A 90 5.60 4.61 11.31
C PHE A 90 5.81 3.33 12.14
N CYS A 91 5.95 2.19 11.48
CA CYS A 91 6.16 0.87 12.09
C CYS A 91 7.54 0.31 11.68
N PRO A 92 8.64 0.70 12.33
CA PRO A 92 9.99 0.37 11.89
C PRO A 92 10.32 -1.13 11.93
N ASP A 93 9.60 -1.92 12.72
CA ASP A 93 9.83 -3.38 12.85
C ASP A 93 9.24 -4.21 11.72
N VAL A 94 8.40 -3.64 10.84
CA VAL A 94 7.83 -4.38 9.70
C VAL A 94 8.91 -4.67 8.65
N ARG A 95 8.81 -5.84 8.04
CA ARG A 95 9.60 -6.21 6.86
C ARG A 95 8.79 -5.89 5.62
N LEU A 96 9.27 -4.95 4.82
CA LEU A 96 8.51 -4.41 3.69
C LEU A 96 9.10 -4.86 2.35
N THR A 97 8.24 -5.32 1.46
CA THR A 97 8.55 -5.48 0.03
C THR A 97 7.74 -4.48 -0.78
N LEU A 98 8.43 -3.60 -1.49
CA LEU A 98 7.83 -2.63 -2.41
C LEU A 98 7.91 -3.20 -3.83
N MET A 99 6.78 -3.46 -4.47
CA MET A 99 6.73 -4.02 -5.83
C MET A 99 6.08 -3.06 -6.81
N ASP A 100 6.80 -2.73 -7.89
CA ASP A 100 6.25 -1.94 -9.00
C ASP A 100 6.70 -2.49 -10.36
N SER A 101 5.86 -2.32 -11.38
CA SER A 101 6.13 -2.77 -12.74
C SER A 101 7.03 -1.83 -13.56
N LEU A 102 7.33 -0.64 -13.03
CA LEU A 102 8.17 0.36 -13.68
C LEU A 102 9.52 0.46 -12.99
N ASN A 103 10.59 0.03 -13.67
CA ASN A 103 11.94 0.02 -13.10
C ASN A 103 12.41 1.40 -12.61
N LYS A 104 12.00 2.47 -13.27
CA LYS A 104 12.32 3.84 -12.83
C LYS A 104 11.78 4.15 -11.43
N ARG A 105 10.55 3.69 -11.12
CA ARG A 105 9.97 3.83 -9.78
C ARG A 105 10.72 3.01 -8.74
N VAL A 106 11.09 1.78 -9.10
CA VAL A 106 11.89 0.91 -8.22
C VAL A 106 13.23 1.56 -7.87
N HIS A 107 13.86 2.25 -8.83
CA HIS A 107 15.09 3.00 -8.57
C HIS A 107 14.86 4.18 -7.60
N PHE A 108 13.80 4.95 -7.79
CA PHE A 108 13.41 6.00 -6.84
C PHE A 108 13.18 5.42 -5.43
N LEU A 109 12.43 4.32 -5.32
CA LEU A 109 12.15 3.67 -4.04
C LEU A 109 13.43 3.23 -3.33
N GLN A 110 14.40 2.66 -4.07
CA GLN A 110 15.69 2.28 -3.49
C GLN A 110 16.44 3.51 -2.97
N THR A 111 16.45 4.63 -3.73
CA THR A 111 17.03 5.88 -3.26
C THR A 111 16.40 6.36 -1.95
N VAL A 112 15.07 6.33 -1.85
CA VAL A 112 14.37 6.73 -0.61
C VAL A 112 14.74 5.81 0.55
N VAL A 113 14.76 4.49 0.33
CA VAL A 113 15.13 3.50 1.35
C VAL A 113 16.54 3.75 1.89
N ASP A 114 17.50 3.98 0.99
CA ASP A 114 18.89 4.21 1.33
C ASP A 114 19.08 5.55 2.08
N GLU A 115 18.49 6.64 1.57
CA GLU A 115 18.56 7.99 2.16
C GLU A 115 17.91 8.08 3.54
N LEU A 116 16.84 7.32 3.77
CA LEU A 116 16.16 7.30 5.07
C LEU A 116 16.72 6.24 6.04
N GLY A 117 17.69 5.43 5.59
CA GLY A 117 18.26 4.35 6.40
C GLY A 117 17.22 3.30 6.82
N LEU A 118 16.27 2.94 5.95
CA LEU A 118 15.20 2.01 6.29
C LEU A 118 15.69 0.56 6.17
N GLU A 119 15.82 -0.12 7.31
CA GLU A 119 16.20 -1.53 7.34
C GLU A 119 15.01 -2.47 7.05
N GLY A 120 15.29 -3.66 6.50
CA GLY A 120 14.25 -4.67 6.25
C GLY A 120 13.29 -4.31 5.10
N VAL A 121 13.72 -3.45 4.16
CA VAL A 121 12.97 -3.09 2.96
C VAL A 121 13.61 -3.73 1.72
N SER A 122 12.79 -4.25 0.82
CA SER A 122 13.20 -4.78 -0.49
C SER A 122 12.40 -4.12 -1.60
N CYS A 123 13.08 -3.55 -2.60
CA CYS A 123 12.46 -2.98 -3.78
C CYS A 123 12.50 -3.99 -4.94
N VAL A 124 11.36 -4.30 -5.55
CA VAL A 124 11.22 -5.37 -6.54
C VAL A 124 10.58 -4.85 -7.82
N HIS A 125 11.31 -4.99 -8.93
CA HIS A 125 10.78 -4.73 -10.27
C HIS A 125 10.07 -5.97 -10.80
N ALA A 126 8.74 -5.99 -10.75
CA ALA A 126 7.91 -7.06 -11.30
C ALA A 126 6.47 -6.59 -11.50
N ARG A 127 5.77 -7.20 -12.45
CA ARG A 127 4.30 -7.14 -12.48
C ARG A 127 3.74 -8.00 -11.35
N ALA A 128 2.60 -7.58 -10.78
CA ALA A 128 1.94 -8.31 -9.71
C ALA A 128 1.67 -9.78 -10.08
N GLU A 129 1.17 -10.02 -11.29
CA GLU A 129 0.85 -11.37 -11.77
C GLU A 129 2.09 -12.27 -11.91
N GLU A 130 3.24 -11.70 -12.25
CA GLU A 130 4.51 -12.43 -12.39
C GLU A 130 5.12 -12.67 -11.00
N GLY A 131 5.15 -11.65 -10.16
CA GLY A 131 5.62 -11.74 -8.77
C GLY A 131 4.86 -12.79 -7.97
N ALA A 132 3.53 -12.81 -8.09
CA ALA A 132 2.67 -13.75 -7.37
C ALA A 132 2.76 -15.21 -7.89
N ARG A 133 3.39 -15.45 -9.02
CA ARG A 133 3.73 -16.80 -9.51
C ARG A 133 5.10 -17.27 -9.02
N ASN A 134 5.95 -16.34 -8.57
CA ASN A 134 7.25 -16.67 -8.02
C ASN A 134 7.10 -17.24 -6.61
N LYS A 135 7.66 -18.45 -6.37
CA LYS A 135 7.61 -19.11 -5.07
C LYS A 135 8.21 -18.30 -3.92
N LYS A 136 9.13 -17.36 -4.22
CA LYS A 136 9.72 -16.46 -3.24
C LYS A 136 8.69 -15.54 -2.61
N TYR A 137 7.64 -15.18 -3.34
CA TYR A 137 6.66 -14.17 -2.93
C TYR A 137 5.25 -14.74 -2.73
N ARG A 138 4.90 -15.82 -3.46
CA ARG A 138 3.57 -16.41 -3.41
C ARG A 138 3.23 -16.91 -2.01
N GLU A 139 2.13 -16.39 -1.42
CA GLU A 139 1.62 -16.78 -0.10
C GLU A 139 2.67 -16.70 1.04
N GLN A 140 3.54 -15.68 0.97
CA GLN A 140 4.64 -15.49 1.94
C GLN A 140 4.39 -14.33 2.91
N PHE A 141 3.44 -13.43 2.62
CA PHE A 141 3.28 -12.20 3.39
C PHE A 141 2.12 -12.29 4.38
N ASP A 142 2.31 -11.68 5.56
CA ASP A 142 1.24 -11.47 6.53
C ASP A 142 0.19 -10.51 5.97
N LEU A 143 0.66 -9.43 5.36
CA LEU A 143 -0.17 -8.40 4.78
C LEU A 143 0.23 -8.12 3.33
N ALA A 144 -0.78 -7.92 2.46
CA ALA A 144 -0.61 -7.19 1.22
C ALA A 144 -1.34 -5.86 1.35
N VAL A 145 -0.73 -4.78 0.87
CA VAL A 145 -1.35 -3.46 0.82
C VAL A 145 -1.34 -2.93 -0.61
N SER A 146 -2.33 -2.12 -0.99
CA SER A 146 -2.35 -1.46 -2.29
C SER A 146 -3.22 -0.22 -2.27
N ARG A 147 -2.81 0.82 -3.01
CA ARG A 147 -3.53 2.08 -3.17
C ARG A 147 -3.52 2.55 -4.64
N ALA A 148 -4.67 2.98 -5.14
CA ALA A 148 -4.82 3.67 -6.44
C ALA A 148 -4.29 2.90 -7.68
N VAL A 149 -4.24 1.56 -7.62
CA VAL A 149 -3.74 0.71 -8.74
C VAL A 149 -4.86 0.31 -9.69
N ALA A 150 -5.97 -0.22 -9.15
CA ALA A 150 -7.09 -0.73 -9.94
C ALA A 150 -8.38 -0.82 -9.08
N ARG A 151 -9.50 -1.19 -9.70
CA ARG A 151 -10.73 -1.57 -8.96
C ARG A 151 -10.51 -2.83 -8.16
N LEU A 152 -11.28 -3.01 -7.08
CA LEU A 152 -11.09 -4.08 -6.10
C LEU A 152 -11.13 -5.50 -6.69
N PRO A 153 -12.00 -5.86 -7.67
CA PRO A 153 -11.97 -7.18 -8.30
C PRO A 153 -10.60 -7.52 -8.91
N ILE A 154 -9.97 -6.54 -9.57
CA ILE A 154 -8.63 -6.67 -10.15
C ILE A 154 -7.57 -6.76 -9.06
N LEU A 155 -7.67 -5.90 -8.03
CA LEU A 155 -6.73 -5.89 -6.91
C LEU A 155 -6.73 -7.20 -6.14
N CYS A 156 -7.89 -7.86 -5.99
CA CYS A 156 -7.96 -9.17 -5.35
C CYS A 156 -7.08 -10.20 -6.07
N GLU A 157 -7.06 -10.19 -7.41
CA GLU A 157 -6.19 -11.09 -8.17
C GLU A 157 -4.72 -10.68 -8.13
N TYR A 158 -4.42 -9.37 -7.98
CA TYR A 158 -3.05 -8.88 -7.85
C TYR A 158 -2.44 -9.11 -6.46
N CYS A 159 -3.23 -9.00 -5.40
CA CYS A 159 -2.72 -8.91 -4.02
C CYS A 159 -2.92 -10.19 -3.21
N LEU A 160 -4.09 -10.84 -3.27
CA LEU A 160 -4.38 -12.03 -2.45
C LEU A 160 -3.41 -13.21 -2.71
N PRO A 161 -2.87 -13.43 -3.93
CA PRO A 161 -1.90 -14.49 -4.14
C PRO A 161 -0.57 -14.33 -3.39
N PHE A 162 -0.24 -13.14 -2.88
CA PHE A 162 0.93 -12.91 -2.03
C PHE A 162 0.67 -13.22 -0.56
N VAL A 163 -0.59 -13.16 -0.13
CA VAL A 163 -1.00 -13.28 1.26
C VAL A 163 -1.02 -14.74 1.69
N LYS A 164 -0.37 -15.06 2.81
CA LYS A 164 -0.44 -16.40 3.43
C LYS A 164 -1.82 -16.67 4.03
N ARG A 165 -2.15 -17.94 4.28
CA ARG A 165 -3.37 -18.28 5.02
C ARG A 165 -3.34 -17.65 6.41
N GLY A 166 -4.45 -17.04 6.81
CA GLY A 166 -4.59 -16.27 8.05
C GLY A 166 -4.08 -14.82 7.96
N GLY A 167 -3.46 -14.44 6.85
CA GLY A 167 -3.05 -13.06 6.58
C GLY A 167 -4.17 -12.23 5.95
N HIS A 168 -3.87 -10.96 5.64
CA HIS A 168 -4.86 -10.00 5.18
C HIS A 168 -4.39 -9.20 3.96
N PHE A 169 -5.34 -8.82 3.12
CA PHE A 169 -5.15 -7.81 2.09
C PHE A 169 -5.88 -6.53 2.50
N LEU A 170 -5.17 -5.40 2.54
CA LEU A 170 -5.69 -4.08 2.84
C LEU A 170 -5.68 -3.22 1.57
N ALA A 171 -6.87 -2.86 1.08
CA ALA A 171 -7.02 -1.95 -0.05
C ALA A 171 -7.46 -0.56 0.45
N LEU A 172 -6.66 0.48 0.14
CA LEU A 172 -7.02 1.86 0.39
C LEU A 172 -7.88 2.35 -0.78
N LYS A 173 -9.14 2.66 -0.49
CA LYS A 173 -10.15 2.96 -1.51
C LYS A 173 -10.82 4.31 -1.28
N GLY A 174 -11.16 4.97 -2.38
CA GLY A 174 -11.94 6.21 -2.38
C GLY A 174 -13.44 5.95 -2.39
N ARG A 175 -14.23 6.95 -2.77
CA ARG A 175 -15.70 7.05 -2.65
C ARG A 175 -16.50 5.80 -3.08
N ALA A 176 -16.07 5.07 -4.11
CA ALA A 176 -16.80 3.93 -4.66
C ALA A 176 -16.54 2.60 -3.91
N TYR A 177 -15.96 2.63 -2.71
CA TYR A 177 -15.50 1.44 -2.00
C TYR A 177 -16.61 0.40 -1.75
N ALA A 178 -17.82 0.83 -1.41
CA ALA A 178 -18.93 -0.09 -1.13
C ALA A 178 -19.36 -0.87 -2.39
N GLU A 179 -19.53 -0.18 -3.51
CA GLU A 179 -19.83 -0.78 -4.82
C GLU A 179 -18.71 -1.73 -5.26
N GLU A 180 -17.45 -1.34 -5.10
CA GLU A 180 -16.33 -2.19 -5.46
C GLU A 180 -16.24 -3.47 -4.62
N VAL A 181 -16.66 -3.46 -3.35
CA VAL A 181 -16.70 -4.66 -2.51
C VAL A 181 -17.77 -5.64 -3.01
N GLU A 182 -18.94 -5.15 -3.41
CA GLU A 182 -19.98 -6.00 -4.00
C GLU A 182 -19.51 -6.66 -5.30
N GLU A 183 -18.91 -5.87 -6.20
CA GLU A 183 -18.32 -6.35 -7.45
C GLU A 183 -17.21 -7.39 -7.22
N ALA A 184 -16.41 -7.22 -6.16
CA ALA A 184 -15.25 -8.07 -5.87
C ALA A 184 -15.61 -9.40 -5.20
N ALA A 185 -16.86 -9.65 -4.82
CA ALA A 185 -17.27 -10.84 -4.06
C ALA A 185 -16.80 -12.16 -4.71
N LYS A 186 -16.93 -12.28 -6.03
CA LYS A 186 -16.44 -13.44 -6.78
C LYS A 186 -14.92 -13.55 -6.76
N ALA A 187 -14.21 -12.45 -7.03
CA ALA A 187 -12.75 -12.40 -7.06
C ALA A 187 -12.15 -12.75 -5.68
N ILE A 188 -12.72 -12.19 -4.60
CA ILE A 188 -12.32 -12.49 -3.22
C ILE A 188 -12.41 -14.00 -2.97
N LYS A 189 -13.56 -14.62 -3.26
CA LYS A 189 -13.78 -16.05 -3.05
C LYS A 189 -12.83 -16.91 -3.88
N VAL A 190 -12.67 -16.59 -5.15
CA VAL A 190 -11.78 -17.35 -6.07
C VAL A 190 -10.32 -17.27 -5.62
N MET A 191 -9.87 -16.10 -5.12
CA MET A 191 -8.50 -15.92 -4.63
C MET A 191 -8.26 -16.51 -3.23
N GLY A 192 -9.27 -17.10 -2.60
CA GLY A 192 -9.15 -17.71 -1.26
C GLY A 192 -9.41 -16.75 -0.10
N GLY A 193 -9.97 -15.60 -0.37
CA GLY A 193 -10.47 -14.67 0.65
C GLY A 193 -11.85 -15.09 1.17
N SER A 194 -12.22 -14.67 2.39
CA SER A 194 -13.50 -14.98 2.99
C SER A 194 -14.17 -13.79 3.65
N LYS A 195 -13.62 -13.30 4.76
CA LYS A 195 -14.16 -12.17 5.49
C LYS A 195 -13.70 -10.88 4.86
N THR A 196 -14.64 -9.98 4.61
CA THR A 196 -14.35 -8.62 4.14
C THR A 196 -14.90 -7.63 5.15
N GLU A 197 -14.04 -6.75 5.63
CA GLU A 197 -14.37 -5.68 6.55
C GLU A 197 -14.11 -4.33 5.88
N MET A 198 -14.96 -3.35 6.17
CA MET A 198 -14.83 -1.98 5.67
C MET A 198 -14.69 -1.04 6.88
N ARG A 199 -13.63 -0.28 6.92
CA ARG A 199 -13.41 0.78 7.91
C ARG A 199 -13.34 2.12 7.20
N GLU A 200 -14.34 2.95 7.42
CA GLU A 200 -14.34 4.32 6.89
C GLU A 200 -13.18 5.13 7.47
N VAL A 201 -12.64 6.02 6.67
CA VAL A 201 -11.51 6.89 7.00
C VAL A 201 -11.89 8.33 6.72
N HIS A 202 -11.68 9.18 7.72
CA HIS A 202 -11.84 10.63 7.61
C HIS A 202 -10.46 11.28 7.71
N LEU A 203 -9.99 11.86 6.61
CA LEU A 203 -8.71 12.57 6.61
C LEU A 203 -8.92 14.03 7.09
N PRO A 204 -7.94 14.59 7.82
CA PRO A 204 -8.03 15.96 8.30
C PRO A 204 -8.31 16.98 7.18
N GLY A 205 -9.33 17.81 7.37
CA GLY A 205 -9.69 18.86 6.43
C GLY A 205 -10.29 18.39 5.10
N LEU A 206 -10.62 17.10 4.95
CA LEU A 206 -11.20 16.55 3.72
C LEU A 206 -12.56 15.89 3.98
N ASP A 207 -13.53 16.19 3.14
CA ASP A 207 -14.87 15.55 3.14
C ASP A 207 -14.94 14.32 2.22
N ASP A 208 -13.82 13.89 1.69
CA ASP A 208 -13.75 12.74 0.79
C ASP A 208 -14.06 11.42 1.50
N LYS A 209 -15.04 10.69 0.96
CA LYS A 209 -15.31 9.32 1.44
C LYS A 209 -14.18 8.39 1.08
N ARG A 210 -13.59 7.76 2.08
CA ARG A 210 -12.49 6.79 1.97
C ARG A 210 -12.74 5.61 2.88
N ALA A 211 -12.18 4.46 2.53
CA ALA A 211 -12.23 3.29 3.39
C ALA A 211 -11.00 2.40 3.21
N ILE A 212 -10.64 1.72 4.27
CA ILE A 212 -9.75 0.56 4.23
C ILE A 212 -10.62 -0.68 4.11
N ILE A 213 -10.43 -1.42 3.03
CA ILE A 213 -11.07 -2.72 2.83
C ILE A 213 -10.07 -3.79 3.27
N THR A 214 -10.44 -4.57 4.28
CA THR A 214 -9.61 -5.66 4.78
C THR A 214 -10.22 -7.00 4.37
N VAL A 215 -9.51 -7.77 3.57
CA VAL A 215 -9.92 -9.13 3.15
C VAL A 215 -9.05 -10.15 3.84
N THR A 216 -9.65 -11.04 4.64
CA THR A 216 -8.95 -12.14 5.31
C THR A 216 -8.75 -13.32 4.35
N LYS A 217 -7.51 -13.79 4.22
CA LYS A 217 -7.15 -14.96 3.42
C LYS A 217 -7.32 -16.25 4.21
N THR A 218 -8.25 -17.11 3.82
CA THR A 218 -8.53 -18.38 4.54
C THR A 218 -8.11 -19.63 3.76
N MET A 219 -8.13 -19.54 2.44
CA MET A 219 -7.81 -20.66 1.55
C MET A 219 -6.62 -20.30 0.64
N PRO A 220 -5.84 -21.28 0.17
CA PRO A 220 -4.79 -21.03 -0.79
C PRO A 220 -5.37 -20.53 -2.12
N THR A 221 -4.66 -19.64 -2.79
CA THR A 221 -5.00 -19.22 -4.15
C THR A 221 -4.80 -20.38 -5.12
N PRO A 222 -5.80 -20.73 -5.96
CA PRO A 222 -5.65 -21.83 -6.92
C PRO A 222 -4.48 -21.60 -7.87
N LYS A 223 -3.82 -22.68 -8.31
CA LYS A 223 -2.61 -22.62 -9.17
C LYS A 223 -2.84 -21.90 -10.52
N ALA A 224 -4.09 -21.87 -11.02
CA ALA A 224 -4.44 -21.14 -12.22
C ALA A 224 -4.29 -19.63 -12.08
N TYR A 225 -4.27 -19.11 -10.85
CA TYR A 225 -4.22 -17.68 -10.54
C TYR A 225 -2.89 -17.27 -9.89
N PRO A 226 -2.49 -15.99 -10.04
CA PRO A 226 -3.12 -15.00 -10.92
C PRO A 226 -3.02 -15.44 -12.40
N ARG A 227 -3.95 -14.96 -13.22
CA ARG A 227 -3.91 -15.16 -14.68
C ARG A 227 -2.72 -14.43 -15.30
N LYS A 228 -2.46 -14.68 -16.59
CA LYS A 228 -1.37 -14.05 -17.33
C LYS A 228 -1.44 -12.51 -17.23
N ALA A 229 -0.27 -11.87 -17.15
CA ALA A 229 -0.14 -10.41 -17.06
C ALA A 229 -1.04 -9.67 -18.07
N GLY A 230 -1.78 -8.68 -17.55
CA GLY A 230 -2.76 -7.89 -18.28
C GLY A 230 -4.14 -8.54 -18.43
N THR A 231 -4.32 -9.84 -18.17
CA THR A 231 -5.64 -10.50 -18.23
C THR A 231 -6.60 -9.99 -17.16
N PRO A 232 -6.20 -9.84 -15.87
CA PRO A 232 -7.09 -9.34 -14.85
C PRO A 232 -7.67 -7.96 -15.15
N ALA A 233 -6.87 -7.06 -15.72
CA ALA A 233 -7.31 -5.71 -16.08
C ALA A 233 -8.28 -5.69 -17.27
N LYS A 234 -8.09 -6.59 -18.24
CA LYS A 234 -8.94 -6.66 -19.45
C LYS A 234 -10.26 -7.41 -19.21
N ASN A 235 -10.25 -8.37 -18.30
CA ASN A 235 -11.39 -9.22 -18.01
C ASN A 235 -11.41 -9.53 -16.49
N PRO A 236 -11.87 -8.62 -15.63
CA PRO A 236 -12.01 -8.84 -14.18
C PRO A 236 -12.88 -10.06 -13.84
N LEU A 237 -12.65 -10.66 -12.65
CA LEU A 237 -13.41 -11.83 -12.17
C LEU A 237 -14.82 -11.47 -11.71
#